data_27273b239320d71becc72f4d8638a894
#
_entry.id   27273b239320d71becc72f4d8638a894
#
_cell.length_a   1.000
_cell.length_b   1.000
_cell.length_c   1.000
_cell.angle_alpha   90.00
_cell.angle_beta   90.00
_cell.angle_gamma   90.00
#
_symmetry.space_group_name_H-M   'P 1'
#
loop_
_entity.id
_entity.type
_entity.pdbx_description
1 polymer ?
#
loop_
_entity_poly.entity_id
_entity_poly.type
_entity_poly.pdbx_seq_one_letter_code
_entity_poly.pdbx_strand_id
1 'polypeptide(L)'
;MQKNNLSSRRHFLKQSLKLAAAPLILNFPLFGKDAPSNRLNLALIGCGNMGVSGDLKNALACGANIIAVCDVDEAMMSKAIKSGGDKMLTTARYTDYRELLEKENSLDGVIIATPDHWH
;
A
#
# COMPACT_ATOMS: atom_id res chain seq x y z
N MET A 1 -29.23 -22.26 -4.98
CA MET A 1 -28.70 -20.91 -5.26
C MET A 1 -27.24 -20.73 -4.86
N GLN A 2 -26.84 -21.19 -3.69
CA GLN A 2 -25.44 -21.09 -3.27
C GLN A 2 -24.49 -21.91 -4.16
N LYS A 3 -24.93 -23.04 -4.67
CA LYS A 3 -24.15 -23.86 -5.60
C LYS A 3 -23.82 -23.11 -6.90
N ASN A 4 -24.72 -22.27 -7.36
CA ASN A 4 -24.53 -21.51 -8.59
C ASN A 4 -23.47 -20.42 -8.42
N ASN A 5 -23.38 -19.81 -7.24
CA ASN A 5 -22.37 -18.80 -6.97
C ASN A 5 -20.95 -19.39 -6.92
N LEU A 6 -20.79 -20.56 -6.34
CA LEU A 6 -19.49 -21.25 -6.31
C LEU A 6 -19.06 -21.68 -7.70
N SER A 7 -19.98 -22.23 -8.47
CA SER A 7 -19.76 -22.62 -9.86
C SER A 7 -19.38 -21.41 -10.72
N SER A 8 -20.06 -20.29 -10.55
CA SER A 8 -19.79 -19.04 -11.25
C SER A 8 -18.40 -18.48 -10.94
N ARG A 9 -18.00 -18.52 -9.67
CA ARG A 9 -16.67 -18.08 -9.27
C ARG A 9 -15.56 -18.94 -9.86
N ARG A 10 -15.73 -20.24 -9.85
CA ARG A 10 -14.77 -21.17 -10.46
C ARG A 10 -14.67 -20.96 -11.98
N HIS A 11 -15.79 -20.76 -12.60
CA HIS A 11 -15.84 -20.49 -14.04
C HIS A 11 -15.16 -19.17 -14.37
N PHE A 12 -15.40 -18.13 -13.57
CA PHE A 12 -14.75 -16.83 -13.71
C PHE A 12 -13.23 -16.94 -13.54
N LEU A 13 -12.77 -17.67 -12.53
CA LEU A 13 -11.35 -17.88 -12.30
C LEU A 13 -10.68 -18.66 -13.45
N LYS A 14 -11.35 -19.66 -13.99
CA LYS A 14 -10.84 -20.40 -15.15
C LYS A 14 -10.75 -19.51 -16.38
N GLN A 15 -11.73 -18.66 -16.61
CA GLN A 15 -11.69 -17.72 -17.71
C GLN A 15 -10.62 -16.65 -17.51
N SER A 16 -10.47 -16.17 -16.29
CA SER A 16 -9.41 -15.22 -15.95
C SER A 16 -8.03 -15.83 -16.17
N LEU A 17 -7.85 -17.10 -15.82
CA LEU A 17 -6.59 -17.80 -16.06
C LEU A 17 -6.29 -17.97 -17.54
N LYS A 18 -7.31 -18.27 -18.33
CA LYS A 18 -7.15 -18.37 -19.78
C LYS A 18 -6.79 -17.01 -20.39
N LEU A 19 -7.44 -15.96 -19.95
CA LEU A 19 -7.10 -14.60 -20.35
C LEU A 19 -5.74 -14.18 -19.84
N ALA A 20 -5.38 -14.65 -18.65
CA ALA A 20 -4.07 -14.38 -18.07
C ALA A 20 -2.93 -15.06 -18.85
N ALA A 21 -3.19 -16.18 -19.50
CA ALA A 21 -2.23 -16.81 -20.39
C ALA A 21 -2.08 -16.04 -21.71
N ALA A 22 -2.97 -15.12 -22.01
CA ALA A 22 -2.87 -14.28 -23.21
C ALA A 22 -1.90 -13.11 -22.98
N PRO A 23 -1.35 -12.52 -24.05
CA PRO A 23 -0.42 -11.39 -23.98
C PRO A 23 -0.96 -10.18 -23.21
N LEU A 24 -2.25 -10.18 -22.93
CA LEU A 24 -2.91 -9.12 -22.16
C LEU A 24 -2.37 -8.95 -20.76
N ILE A 25 -1.72 -9.96 -20.19
CA ILE A 25 -0.99 -9.82 -18.92
C ILE A 25 0.04 -8.71 -19.00
N LEU A 26 0.58 -8.47 -20.17
CA LEU A 26 1.52 -7.40 -20.40
C LEU A 26 0.95 -6.02 -20.09
N ASN A 27 -0.37 -5.91 -19.98
CA ASN A 27 -1.02 -4.69 -19.58
C ASN A 27 -0.94 -4.42 -18.08
N PHE A 28 -0.57 -5.43 -17.28
CA PHE A 28 -0.37 -5.23 -15.85
C PHE A 28 0.64 -4.15 -15.51
N PRO A 29 1.81 -4.11 -16.13
CA PRO A 29 2.76 -3.03 -15.87
C PRO A 29 2.19 -1.67 -16.24
N LEU A 30 1.26 -1.63 -17.15
CA LEU A 30 0.63 -0.38 -17.58
C LEU A 30 -0.39 0.15 -16.58
N PHE A 31 -0.88 -0.71 -15.68
CA PHE A 31 -1.79 -0.28 -14.65
C PHE A 31 -1.14 0.59 -13.59
N GLY A 32 0.14 0.46 -13.42
CA GLY A 32 0.73 0.89 -12.19
C GLY A 32 1.27 2.29 -12.19
N LYS A 33 1.97 2.69 -13.22
CA LYS A 33 2.88 3.81 -13.00
C LYS A 33 2.26 5.18 -13.19
N ASP A 34 1.32 5.33 -14.09
CA ASP A 34 0.91 6.66 -14.52
C ASP A 34 -0.57 6.99 -14.28
N ALA A 35 -1.39 6.01 -13.94
CA ALA A 35 -2.80 6.25 -13.66
C ALA A 35 -3.01 6.47 -12.16
N PRO A 36 -3.44 7.67 -11.72
CA PRO A 36 -3.66 7.96 -10.29
C PRO A 36 -4.62 6.99 -9.62
N SER A 37 -5.59 6.46 -10.35
CA SER A 37 -6.57 5.51 -9.84
C SER A 37 -5.99 4.12 -9.57
N ASN A 38 -4.82 3.82 -10.11
CA ASN A 38 -4.18 2.49 -9.99
C ASN A 38 -3.02 2.48 -8.99
N ARG A 39 -2.74 3.59 -8.35
CA ARG A 39 -1.71 3.65 -7.32
C ARG A 39 -2.23 3.05 -6.03
N LEU A 40 -1.38 2.24 -5.39
CA LEU A 40 -1.71 1.69 -4.08
C LEU A 40 -1.60 2.76 -3.01
N ASN A 41 -2.59 2.83 -2.16
CA ASN A 41 -2.58 3.66 -0.97
C ASN A 41 -2.01 2.85 0.18
N LEU A 42 -0.84 3.21 0.64
CA LEU A 42 -0.11 2.50 1.68
C LEU A 42 0.07 3.39 2.90
N ALA A 43 0.24 2.74 4.05
CA ALA A 43 0.66 3.41 5.26
C ALA A 43 1.99 2.83 5.74
N LEU A 44 2.83 3.67 6.33
CA LEU A 44 4.08 3.24 6.93
C LEU A 44 3.92 3.17 8.45
N ILE A 45 4.08 1.99 9.01
CA ILE A 45 4.08 1.76 10.46
C ILE A 45 5.52 1.53 10.90
N GLY A 46 6.06 2.45 11.66
CA GLY A 46 7.47 2.50 12.02
C GLY A 46 8.25 3.42 11.09
N CYS A 47 8.65 4.58 11.59
CA CYS A 47 9.32 5.63 10.83
C CYS A 47 10.82 5.73 11.18
N GLY A 48 11.43 4.63 11.61
CA GLY A 48 12.85 4.55 11.87
C GLY A 48 13.68 4.51 10.58
N ASN A 49 14.98 4.35 10.74
CA ASN A 49 15.90 4.42 9.60
C ASN A 49 15.56 3.43 8.49
N MET A 50 15.24 2.19 8.82
CA MET A 50 14.90 1.18 7.82
C MET A 50 13.60 1.53 7.10
N GLY A 51 12.59 1.95 7.85
CA GLY A 51 11.31 2.33 7.26
C GLY A 51 11.44 3.52 6.30
N VAL A 52 12.24 4.50 6.65
CA VAL A 52 12.39 5.72 5.83
C VAL A 52 13.39 5.52 4.71
N SER A 53 14.59 5.00 4.99
CA SER A 53 15.64 4.90 3.99
C SER A 53 15.46 3.77 3.00
N GLY A 54 14.80 2.70 3.41
CA GLY A 54 14.53 1.55 2.57
C GLY A 54 13.10 1.51 2.06
N ASP A 55 12.20 1.14 2.94
CA ASP A 55 10.82 0.78 2.57
C ASP A 55 10.03 1.95 1.99
N LEU A 56 10.10 3.11 2.64
CA LEU A 56 9.40 4.29 2.18
C LEU A 56 9.89 4.74 0.79
N LYS A 57 11.20 4.82 0.61
CA LYS A 57 11.77 5.22 -0.66
C LYS A 57 11.43 4.25 -1.78
N ASN A 58 11.48 2.96 -1.49
CA ASN A 58 11.12 1.95 -2.48
C ASN A 58 9.65 2.03 -2.85
N ALA A 59 8.76 2.21 -1.89
CA ALA A 59 7.33 2.35 -2.14
C ALA A 59 7.04 3.58 -3.01
N LEU A 60 7.64 4.72 -2.69
CA LEU A 60 7.48 5.94 -3.48
C LEU A 60 8.04 5.79 -4.88
N ALA A 61 9.19 5.12 -5.02
CA ALA A 61 9.80 4.86 -6.33
C ALA A 61 8.92 3.95 -7.19
N CYS A 62 8.17 3.04 -6.57
CA CYS A 62 7.21 2.18 -7.27
C CYS A 62 5.90 2.88 -7.60
N GLY A 63 5.73 4.13 -7.22
CA GLY A 63 4.54 4.90 -7.52
C GLY A 63 3.41 4.78 -6.51
N ALA A 64 3.66 4.20 -5.33
CA ALA A 64 2.66 4.12 -4.29
C ALA A 64 2.39 5.49 -3.65
N ASN A 65 1.17 5.68 -3.16
CA ASN A 65 0.81 6.83 -2.35
C ASN A 65 0.96 6.45 -0.88
N ILE A 66 1.70 7.24 -0.13
CA ILE A 66 1.79 7.05 1.32
C ILE A 66 0.79 8.01 1.97
N ILE A 67 -0.36 7.47 2.33
CA ILE A 67 -1.48 8.27 2.84
C ILE A 67 -1.42 8.49 4.35
N ALA A 68 -0.67 7.67 5.07
CA ALA A 68 -0.53 7.78 6.51
C ALA A 68 0.82 7.24 6.98
N VAL A 69 1.31 7.79 8.07
CA VAL A 69 2.47 7.27 8.79
C VAL A 69 2.10 7.08 10.26
N CYS A 70 2.71 6.10 10.90
CA CYS A 70 2.48 5.81 12.31
C CYS A 70 3.81 5.56 13.02
N ASP A 71 4.04 6.27 14.09
CA ASP A 71 5.16 6.06 14.99
C ASP A 71 4.81 6.66 16.35
N VAL A 72 5.36 6.10 17.41
CA VAL A 72 5.20 6.67 18.75
C VAL A 72 6.02 7.96 18.91
N ASP A 73 7.02 8.15 18.08
CA ASP A 73 7.88 9.32 18.06
C ASP A 73 7.48 10.26 16.92
N GLU A 74 6.96 11.42 17.27
CA GLU A 74 6.51 12.41 16.31
C GLU A 74 7.65 12.99 15.47
N ALA A 75 8.84 13.09 16.03
CA ALA A 75 10.02 13.53 15.31
C ALA A 75 10.37 12.56 14.16
N MET A 76 10.20 11.27 14.38
CA MET A 76 10.41 10.25 13.34
C MET A 76 9.39 10.38 12.21
N MET A 77 8.12 10.62 12.55
CA MET A 77 7.08 10.88 11.54
C MET A 77 7.40 12.12 10.70
N SER A 78 7.87 13.17 11.35
CA SER A 78 8.26 14.41 10.67
C SER A 78 9.42 14.18 9.69
N LYS A 79 10.40 13.39 10.07
CA LYS A 79 11.51 13.01 9.19
C LYS A 79 11.02 12.19 8.00
N ALA A 80 10.12 11.26 8.23
CA ALA A 80 9.55 10.44 7.17
C ALA A 80 8.82 11.31 6.13
N ILE A 81 8.00 12.23 6.58
CA ILE A 81 7.25 13.12 5.70
C ILE A 81 8.17 14.04 4.92
N LYS A 82 9.18 14.60 5.56
CA LYS A 82 10.20 15.40 4.88
C LYS A 82 10.94 14.61 3.81
N SER A 83 11.26 13.37 4.11
CA SER A 83 11.94 12.47 3.20
C SER A 83 11.14 12.21 1.92
N GLY A 84 9.81 12.16 2.03
CA GLY A 84 8.93 11.97 0.88
C GLY A 84 8.68 13.24 0.07
N GLY A 85 8.98 14.40 0.63
CA GLY A 85 8.81 15.69 -0.06
C GLY A 85 7.36 15.98 -0.41
N ASP A 86 7.15 16.54 -1.59
CA ASP A 86 5.82 16.95 -2.04
C ASP A 86 4.81 15.81 -2.12
N LYS A 87 5.28 14.59 -2.31
CA LYS A 87 4.41 13.41 -2.38
C LYS A 87 3.74 13.08 -1.05
N MET A 88 4.25 13.61 0.05
CA MET A 88 3.77 13.32 1.40
C MET A 88 3.24 14.54 2.14
N LEU A 89 2.95 15.63 1.45
CA LEU A 89 2.47 16.85 2.10
C LEU A 89 1.13 16.68 2.82
N THR A 90 0.28 15.81 2.31
CA THR A 90 -1.05 15.55 2.88
C THR A 90 -1.12 14.25 3.68
N THR A 91 0.03 13.64 3.96
CA THR A 91 0.10 12.38 4.70
C THR A 91 -0.37 12.57 6.15
N ALA A 92 -1.30 11.74 6.58
CA ALA A 92 -1.82 11.75 7.94
C ALA A 92 -0.82 11.13 8.92
N ARG A 93 -0.88 11.55 10.18
CA ARG A 93 0.02 11.08 11.25
C ARG A 93 -0.77 10.40 12.34
N TYR A 94 -0.29 9.27 12.79
CA TYR A 94 -0.90 8.52 13.88
C TYR A 94 0.17 8.04 14.85
N THR A 95 -0.15 8.07 16.14
CA THR A 95 0.71 7.46 17.18
C THR A 95 0.28 6.04 17.51
N ASP A 96 -0.94 5.67 17.14
CA ASP A 96 -1.49 4.33 17.33
C ASP A 96 -1.91 3.75 15.98
N TYR A 97 -1.33 2.62 15.60
CA TYR A 97 -1.64 1.96 14.33
C TYR A 97 -3.09 1.48 14.23
N ARG A 98 -3.73 1.22 15.37
CA ARG A 98 -5.14 0.80 15.41
C ARG A 98 -6.04 1.92 14.94
N GLU A 99 -5.76 3.13 15.40
CA GLU A 99 -6.47 4.33 14.96
C GLU A 99 -6.27 4.57 13.46
N LEU A 100 -5.05 4.39 12.97
CA LEU A 100 -4.73 4.49 11.56
C LEU A 100 -5.58 3.52 10.74
N LEU A 101 -5.61 2.24 11.13
CA LEU A 101 -6.36 1.22 10.41
C LEU A 101 -7.87 1.46 10.45
N GLU A 102 -8.36 2.03 11.53
CA GLU A 102 -9.78 2.35 11.69
C GLU A 102 -10.21 3.54 10.84
N LYS A 103 -9.39 4.57 10.77
CA LYS A 103 -9.75 5.83 10.10
C LYS A 103 -9.43 5.87 8.62
N GLU A 104 -8.39 5.16 8.18
CA GLU A 104 -7.94 5.19 6.78
C GLU A 104 -8.65 4.13 5.94
N ASN A 105 -9.86 4.45 5.49
CA ASN A 105 -10.70 3.51 4.76
C ASN A 105 -10.24 3.22 3.33
N SER A 106 -9.44 4.10 2.75
CA SER A 106 -8.91 3.93 1.39
C SER A 106 -7.59 3.17 1.34
N LEU A 107 -7.14 2.63 2.46
CA LEU A 107 -5.87 1.95 2.57
C LEU A 107 -5.89 0.60 1.86
N ASP A 108 -4.93 0.36 0.99
CA ASP A 108 -4.77 -0.91 0.27
C ASP A 108 -3.81 -1.86 0.99
N GLY A 109 -2.87 -1.33 1.75
CA GLY A 109 -1.91 -2.13 2.49
C GLY A 109 -1.08 -1.31 3.45
N VAL A 110 -0.26 -1.99 4.23
CA VAL A 110 0.65 -1.36 5.20
C VAL A 110 2.07 -1.88 5.00
N ILE A 111 3.02 -1.01 5.25
CA ILE A 111 4.44 -1.35 5.36
C ILE A 111 4.77 -1.34 6.84
N ILE A 112 5.23 -2.46 7.37
CA ILE A 112 5.58 -2.58 8.79
C ILE A 112 7.09 -2.60 8.89
N ALA A 113 7.65 -1.54 9.43
CA ALA A 113 9.10 -1.35 9.60
C ALA A 113 9.46 -1.13 11.07
N THR A 114 8.66 -1.66 11.97
CA THR A 114 8.95 -1.69 13.41
C THR A 114 9.99 -2.75 13.71
N PRO A 115 10.64 -2.74 14.90
CA PRO A 115 11.56 -3.81 15.30
C PRO A 115 10.88 -5.19 15.23
N ASP A 116 11.66 -6.22 14.94
CA ASP A 116 11.17 -7.57 14.67
C ASP A 116 10.20 -8.12 15.72
N HIS A 117 10.41 -7.79 16.98
CA HIS A 117 9.55 -8.25 18.07
C HIS A 117 8.18 -7.57 18.13
N TRP A 118 7.91 -6.60 17.27
CA TRP A 118 6.65 -5.88 17.19
C TRP A 118 5.86 -6.15 15.90
N HIS A 119 6.38 -6.98 15.06
CA HIS A 119 5.70 -7.31 13.81
C HIS A 119 4.46 -8.17 13.99
#